data_55ef0ae03fb477bd241a76797d8121de
#
_entry.id   55ef0ae03fb477bd241a76797d8121de
#
_cell.length_a   1.000
_cell.length_b   1.000
_cell.length_c   1.000
_cell.angle_alpha   90.00
_cell.angle_beta   90.00
_cell.angle_gamma   90.00
#
_symmetry.space_group_name_H-M   'P 1'
#
loop_
_entity.id
_entity.type
_entity.pdbx_description
1 polymer ?
#
loop_
_entity_poly.entity_id
_entity_poly.type
_entity_poly.pdbx_seq_one_letter_code
_entity_poly.pdbx_strand_id
1 'polypeptide(L)'
;MRIRILIVVGLLSVFFSSSPKTQSPSFLHLRPGGTTELPESVPVNIVFAGYEPSMVSQSEFLSDLPATYRPIVRSRDFYGLREYLGLRYRFQYNVTFATAAWENSLFAALSALATPAPRTLFQDMYNAQLGNVLDVGQNHFIDAPAVEKWLIDHAPAGVDTRRNTIFFINWWGRSDFKFHVYTKFGEPDPDTGYDFGVNRHSRKVIAWGGTTAADEETGLGSRGERRVWFHDLSAGPESWTGNWNVDDGDVDGDGIADYRLPPIWEYLTDGGARAAAAITGDLALVTRFVAINLLFTGSPLYPPYLTPKRLPASINLDSNTYEGWKGVDASMLYQTPSLLLDEVSELHDVGYTIDQQDLAFTKEARNCYQLFLNDNPCYPNRPYPGFANLFLYNAFTLAQTRDGGGDYEAMLFNYVTEDNRDTGFLGFADDNWIDGTQSGVFSFLSPAITALGYGLTTTQIHEVGHHIGMSHTHDGWDSELQLDYGPEGDFYLAWAGDETNSIMGYTDLNWDFSQFDHDNFNRFHAAGYIINSNAIAADVLASPNAGAGLASLNAADVRVGVAKNRLGAHDYVGAFEEARQAYLLVRTAASQAGVPVTASNNGWTVLPAIHGKGPNNRTYSYVDRYGPGTKRSDQ
;
A
#
# COMPACT_ATOMS: atom_id res chain seq x y z
N MET A 1 -3.86 -49.90 85.35
CA MET A 1 -4.75 -50.34 84.30
C MET A 1 -4.36 -49.56 83.04
N ARG A 2 -3.58 -50.18 82.13
CA ARG A 2 -3.04 -49.52 80.93
C ARG A 2 -3.75 -50.13 79.75
N ILE A 3 -4.52 -49.32 79.06
CA ILE A 3 -5.22 -49.67 77.82
C ILE A 3 -4.26 -49.40 76.64
N ARG A 4 -3.93 -50.46 75.91
CA ARG A 4 -3.17 -50.33 74.65
C ARG A 4 -4.16 -50.20 73.49
N ILE A 5 -4.08 -49.08 72.78
CA ILE A 5 -4.81 -48.86 71.52
C ILE A 5 -3.93 -49.39 70.38
N LEU A 6 -4.43 -50.36 69.61
CA LEU A 6 -3.81 -50.84 68.38
C LEU A 6 -4.25 -49.94 67.21
N ILE A 7 -3.32 -49.25 66.58
CA ILE A 7 -3.58 -48.51 65.35
C ILE A 7 -3.25 -49.43 64.18
N VAL A 8 -4.26 -49.82 63.39
CA VAL A 8 -4.10 -50.50 62.12
C VAL A 8 -3.90 -49.46 61.03
N VAL A 9 -2.70 -49.37 60.50
CA VAL A 9 -2.39 -48.54 59.34
C VAL A 9 -2.71 -49.32 58.07
N GLY A 10 -3.82 -49.00 57.44
CA GLY A 10 -4.17 -49.51 56.11
C GLY A 10 -3.36 -48.79 55.04
N LEU A 11 -2.46 -49.49 54.37
CA LEU A 11 -1.77 -48.99 53.15
C LEU A 11 -2.79 -48.93 51.99
N LEU A 12 -3.29 -47.71 51.67
CA LEU A 12 -3.96 -47.48 50.40
C LEU A 12 -2.89 -47.28 49.32
N SER A 13 -2.68 -48.26 48.48
CA SER A 13 -1.87 -48.16 47.27
C SER A 13 -2.65 -47.36 46.21
N VAL A 14 -2.37 -46.06 46.10
CA VAL A 14 -2.89 -45.24 45.02
C VAL A 14 -2.06 -45.59 43.76
N PHE A 15 -2.62 -46.39 42.87
CA PHE A 15 -2.11 -46.51 41.53
C PHE A 15 -2.33 -45.19 40.77
N PHE A 16 -1.33 -44.33 40.70
CA PHE A 16 -1.27 -43.29 39.71
C PHE A 16 -1.11 -43.94 38.34
N SER A 17 -2.19 -44.14 37.62
CA SER A 17 -2.12 -44.37 36.19
C SER A 17 -1.57 -43.09 35.55
N SER A 18 -0.28 -43.06 35.28
CA SER A 18 0.32 -42.08 34.40
C SER A 18 -0.30 -42.26 33.03
N SER A 19 -1.30 -41.47 32.69
CA SER A 19 -1.73 -41.33 31.30
C SER A 19 -0.48 -41.01 30.46
N PRO A 20 -0.22 -41.72 29.38
CA PRO A 20 0.90 -41.39 28.52
C PRO A 20 0.70 -39.93 28.11
N LYS A 21 1.63 -39.06 28.47
CA LYS A 21 1.70 -37.72 27.89
C LYS A 21 1.84 -37.94 26.39
N THR A 22 0.76 -37.82 25.65
CA THR A 22 0.80 -37.74 24.19
C THR A 22 1.76 -36.60 23.87
N GLN A 23 2.90 -36.95 23.31
CA GLN A 23 3.87 -35.98 22.85
C GLN A 23 3.11 -35.04 21.91
N SER A 24 3.11 -33.76 22.24
CA SER A 24 2.49 -32.74 21.37
C SER A 24 3.12 -32.85 19.99
N PRO A 25 2.33 -32.92 18.91
CA PRO A 25 2.88 -33.01 17.56
C PRO A 25 3.86 -31.86 17.33
N SER A 26 5.02 -32.20 16.81
CA SER A 26 6.06 -31.23 16.50
C SER A 26 5.95 -30.87 15.02
N PHE A 27 5.64 -29.64 14.71
CA PHE A 27 5.63 -29.09 13.35
C PHE A 27 6.99 -28.46 13.05
N LEU A 28 7.42 -28.51 11.78
CA LEU A 28 8.67 -27.91 11.33
C LEU A 28 8.50 -26.41 11.03
N HIS A 29 7.35 -26.03 10.51
CA HIS A 29 7.08 -24.69 9.98
C HIS A 29 5.91 -24.00 10.66
N LEU A 30 4.80 -24.68 10.91
CA LEU A 30 3.71 -24.15 11.73
C LEU A 30 4.18 -23.89 13.16
N ARG A 31 3.64 -22.85 13.77
CA ARG A 31 3.86 -22.47 15.16
C ARG A 31 2.53 -22.23 15.85
N PRO A 32 1.79 -23.29 16.21
CA PRO A 32 0.47 -23.13 16.81
C PRO A 32 0.50 -22.18 18.00
N GLY A 33 -0.31 -21.12 17.93
CA GLY A 33 -0.35 -20.07 18.94
C GLY A 33 0.86 -19.12 18.98
N GLY A 34 1.73 -19.18 17.97
CA GLY A 34 2.91 -18.33 17.85
C GLY A 34 3.11 -17.81 16.43
N THR A 35 4.17 -17.07 16.22
CA THR A 35 4.56 -16.51 14.93
C THR A 35 5.60 -17.37 14.23
N THR A 36 5.38 -17.65 12.94
CA THR A 36 6.38 -18.30 12.08
C THR A 36 7.33 -17.23 11.53
N GLU A 37 8.62 -17.38 11.76
CA GLU A 37 9.63 -16.52 11.15
C GLU A 37 9.70 -16.75 9.64
N LEU A 38 9.63 -15.65 8.87
CA LEU A 38 9.69 -15.60 7.42
C LEU A 38 10.92 -14.78 6.99
N PRO A 39 12.14 -15.33 7.12
CA PRO A 39 13.34 -14.59 6.74
C PRO A 39 13.45 -14.50 5.23
N GLU A 40 13.68 -13.29 4.75
CA GLU A 40 13.88 -12.99 3.34
C GLU A 40 15.22 -12.29 3.13
N SER A 41 15.99 -12.74 2.16
CA SER A 41 17.20 -12.03 1.70
C SER A 41 16.81 -11.14 0.54
N VAL A 42 16.95 -9.83 0.71
CA VAL A 42 16.53 -8.82 -0.26
C VAL A 42 17.76 -8.22 -0.95
N PRO A 43 18.14 -8.72 -2.14
CA PRO A 43 19.19 -8.09 -2.91
C PRO A 43 18.70 -6.78 -3.51
N VAL A 44 19.51 -5.74 -3.38
CA VAL A 44 19.23 -4.39 -3.86
C VAL A 44 20.39 -3.93 -4.71
N ASN A 45 20.17 -3.74 -6.00
CA ASN A 45 21.11 -3.09 -6.88
C ASN A 45 20.90 -1.58 -6.81
N ILE A 46 21.97 -0.84 -6.66
CA ILE A 46 21.99 0.63 -6.70
C ILE A 46 22.97 1.05 -7.78
N VAL A 47 22.49 1.74 -8.77
CA VAL A 47 23.26 2.16 -9.93
C VAL A 47 23.32 3.69 -9.97
N PHE A 48 24.52 4.24 -9.86
CA PHE A 48 24.78 5.67 -10.03
C PHE A 48 25.19 5.94 -11.48
N ALA A 49 24.44 6.79 -12.18
CA ALA A 49 24.68 7.23 -13.54
C ALA A 49 24.90 8.74 -13.59
N GLY A 50 26.05 9.19 -14.08
CA GLY A 50 26.43 10.60 -14.06
C GLY A 50 26.91 11.11 -12.70
N TYR A 51 27.19 10.20 -11.78
CA TYR A 51 27.80 10.51 -10.49
C TYR A 51 29.23 9.97 -10.44
N GLU A 52 30.14 10.83 -10.06
CA GLU A 52 31.51 10.40 -9.78
C GLU A 52 31.62 9.85 -8.34
N PRO A 53 32.50 8.86 -8.08
CA PRO A 53 32.73 8.36 -6.72
C PRO A 53 33.19 9.42 -5.74
N SER A 54 33.64 10.58 -6.21
CA SER A 54 33.98 11.75 -5.40
C SER A 54 32.75 12.55 -4.97
N MET A 55 31.63 12.41 -5.65
CA MET A 55 30.36 13.08 -5.31
C MET A 55 29.56 12.27 -4.29
N VAL A 56 29.59 10.94 -4.42
CA VAL A 56 28.86 10.03 -3.54
C VAL A 56 29.83 9.07 -2.87
N SER A 57 30.04 9.25 -1.57
CA SER A 57 30.88 8.35 -0.77
C SER A 57 30.17 7.01 -0.59
N GLN A 58 30.61 5.97 -1.29
CA GLN A 58 29.98 4.64 -1.21
C GLN A 58 29.98 4.08 0.23
N SER A 59 31.04 4.31 1.00
CA SER A 59 31.13 3.81 2.38
C SER A 59 30.15 4.51 3.31
N GLU A 60 30.00 5.81 3.18
CA GLU A 60 29.05 6.61 3.95
C GLU A 60 27.62 6.24 3.55
N PHE A 61 27.32 6.25 2.26
CA PHE A 61 26.03 5.84 1.72
C PHE A 61 25.57 4.47 2.27
N LEU A 62 26.45 3.47 2.24
CA LEU A 62 26.12 2.12 2.74
C LEU A 62 25.97 2.08 4.27
N SER A 63 26.65 2.95 5.01
CA SER A 63 26.54 2.99 6.47
C SER A 63 25.19 3.50 6.96
N ASP A 64 24.49 4.28 6.14
CA ASP A 64 23.21 4.88 6.47
C ASP A 64 22.02 3.99 6.08
N LEU A 65 22.29 2.88 5.38
CA LEU A 65 21.25 1.95 4.96
C LEU A 65 21.00 0.83 5.98
N PRO A 66 19.74 0.36 6.13
CA PRO A 66 19.43 -0.72 7.04
C PRO A 66 20.00 -2.05 6.53
N ALA A 67 20.72 -2.77 7.39
CA ALA A 67 21.19 -4.12 7.06
C ALA A 67 20.06 -5.15 7.21
N THR A 68 19.15 -4.90 8.12
CA THR A 68 17.96 -5.75 8.38
C THR A 68 16.78 -4.86 8.71
N TYR A 69 15.59 -5.37 8.43
CA TYR A 69 14.36 -4.69 8.80
C TYR A 69 13.27 -5.69 9.18
N ARG A 70 12.45 -5.34 10.16
CA ARG A 70 11.26 -6.09 10.56
C ARG A 70 10.06 -5.17 10.43
N PRO A 71 9.24 -5.32 9.41
CA PRO A 71 8.06 -4.50 9.28
C PRO A 71 7.14 -4.73 10.48
N ILE A 72 6.83 -3.67 11.16
CA ILE A 72 5.82 -3.64 12.22
C ILE A 72 4.66 -2.86 11.65
N VAL A 73 3.53 -3.51 11.58
CA VAL A 73 2.32 -2.80 11.20
C VAL A 73 2.02 -1.75 12.23
N ARG A 74 1.90 -0.53 11.79
CA ARG A 74 1.40 0.56 12.59
C ARG A 74 -0.10 0.41 12.75
N SER A 75 -0.55 -0.53 13.58
CA SER A 75 -1.92 -0.46 14.04
C SER A 75 -1.99 0.67 15.05
N ARG A 76 -2.16 1.89 14.58
CA ARG A 76 -2.46 2.99 15.45
C ARG A 76 -3.73 2.64 16.22
N ASP A 77 -3.58 2.36 17.49
CA ASP A 77 -4.63 2.42 18.51
C ASP A 77 -5.93 1.65 18.28
N PHE A 78 -6.20 1.19 17.08
CA PHE A 78 -7.44 0.47 16.80
C PHE A 78 -7.54 -0.82 17.62
N TYR A 79 -6.40 -1.50 17.81
CA TYR A 79 -6.32 -2.73 18.59
C TYR A 79 -5.25 -2.68 19.67
N GLY A 80 -4.48 -1.60 19.77
CA GLY A 80 -3.37 -1.49 20.70
C GLY A 80 -2.24 -2.50 20.44
N LEU A 81 -2.19 -3.04 19.23
CA LEU A 81 -1.25 -4.06 18.83
C LEU A 81 -0.30 -3.50 17.77
N ARG A 82 0.97 -3.45 18.11
CA ARG A 82 2.03 -3.42 17.12
C ARG A 82 2.30 -4.88 16.77
N GLU A 83 1.74 -5.34 15.66
CA GLU A 83 1.93 -6.73 15.28
C GLU A 83 3.15 -6.89 14.39
N TYR A 84 4.01 -7.79 14.83
CA TYR A 84 5.09 -8.31 14.02
C TYR A 84 4.57 -9.46 13.15
N LEU A 85 4.68 -9.29 11.84
CA LEU A 85 4.11 -10.23 10.85
C LEU A 85 4.95 -11.49 10.62
N GLY A 86 6.03 -11.67 11.34
CA GLY A 86 6.97 -12.75 11.09
C GLY A 86 7.95 -12.45 9.96
N LEU A 87 7.72 -11.43 9.14
CA LEU A 87 8.61 -11.02 8.07
C LEU A 87 9.90 -10.41 8.62
N ARG A 88 11.03 -10.83 8.07
CA ARG A 88 12.34 -10.37 8.48
C ARG A 88 13.24 -10.24 7.27
N TYR A 89 13.51 -9.02 6.87
CA TYR A 89 14.33 -8.71 5.71
C TYR A 89 15.80 -8.60 6.08
N ARG A 90 16.66 -9.07 5.19
CA ARG A 90 18.11 -8.88 5.23
C ARG A 90 18.52 -8.30 3.90
N PHE A 91 18.89 -7.06 3.89
CA PHE A 91 19.30 -6.36 2.67
C PHE A 91 20.72 -6.72 2.27
N GLN A 92 20.93 -6.86 0.98
CA GLN A 92 22.23 -7.08 0.35
C GLN A 92 22.43 -6.05 -0.75
N TYR A 93 23.07 -4.96 -0.39
CA TYR A 93 23.28 -3.84 -1.32
C TYR A 93 24.45 -4.10 -2.24
N ASN A 94 24.24 -3.90 -3.54
CA ASN A 94 25.25 -3.94 -4.59
C ASN A 94 25.29 -2.58 -5.28
N VAL A 95 26.31 -1.78 -4.97
CA VAL A 95 26.48 -0.42 -5.50
C VAL A 95 27.38 -0.47 -6.73
N THR A 96 26.92 0.13 -7.81
CA THR A 96 27.62 0.21 -9.12
C THR A 96 27.62 1.66 -9.60
N PHE A 97 28.81 2.21 -9.86
CA PHE A 97 28.93 3.43 -10.68
C PHE A 97 28.95 3.02 -12.14
N ALA A 98 28.07 3.62 -12.94
CA ALA A 98 27.95 3.27 -14.34
C ALA A 98 29.23 3.63 -15.12
N THR A 99 29.51 2.88 -16.17
CA THR A 99 30.65 3.22 -17.05
C THR A 99 30.29 4.37 -17.98
N ALA A 100 31.26 5.19 -18.35
CA ALA A 100 31.04 6.29 -19.28
C ALA A 100 30.41 5.85 -20.62
N ALA A 101 30.70 4.63 -21.09
CA ALA A 101 30.08 4.10 -22.31
C ALA A 101 28.57 3.85 -22.12
N TRP A 102 28.18 3.29 -20.98
CA TRP A 102 26.78 3.05 -20.64
C TRP A 102 26.04 4.36 -20.41
N GLU A 103 26.63 5.30 -19.65
CA GLU A 103 26.07 6.64 -19.43
C GLU A 103 25.82 7.39 -20.74
N ASN A 104 26.76 7.35 -21.67
CA ASN A 104 26.58 7.94 -22.98
C ASN A 104 25.38 7.35 -23.73
N SER A 105 25.13 6.05 -23.57
CA SER A 105 23.96 5.40 -24.18
C SER A 105 22.67 5.81 -23.49
N LEU A 106 22.66 5.90 -22.14
CA LEU A 106 21.50 6.36 -21.37
C LEU A 106 21.14 7.80 -21.75
N PHE A 107 22.11 8.72 -21.70
CA PHE A 107 21.82 10.14 -21.96
C PHE A 107 21.45 10.40 -23.43
N ALA A 108 21.97 9.62 -24.36
CA ALA A 108 21.50 9.64 -25.74
C ALA A 108 20.03 9.18 -25.85
N ALA A 109 19.64 8.16 -25.10
CA ALA A 109 18.26 7.70 -25.06
C ALA A 109 17.34 8.76 -24.42
N LEU A 110 17.71 9.34 -23.27
CA LEU A 110 16.95 10.43 -22.65
C LEU A 110 16.80 11.61 -23.63
N SER A 111 17.88 11.99 -24.31
CA SER A 111 17.83 13.05 -25.31
C SER A 111 16.90 12.75 -26.49
N ALA A 112 16.81 11.48 -26.90
CA ALA A 112 15.91 11.04 -27.96
C ALA A 112 14.44 11.00 -27.55
N LEU A 113 14.17 10.66 -26.28
CA LEU A 113 12.83 10.63 -25.70
C LEU A 113 12.32 12.04 -25.33
N ALA A 114 13.22 13.00 -25.11
CA ALA A 114 12.89 14.33 -24.64
C ALA A 114 12.12 15.14 -25.70
N THR A 115 10.85 15.36 -25.47
CA THR A 115 9.95 16.15 -26.33
C THR A 115 9.87 17.58 -25.81
N PRO A 116 10.10 18.62 -26.66
CA PRO A 116 9.94 20.01 -26.25
C PRO A 116 8.55 20.27 -25.66
N ALA A 117 8.51 20.87 -24.49
CA ALA A 117 7.29 21.16 -23.75
C ALA A 117 7.35 22.54 -23.08
N PRO A 118 6.20 23.13 -22.75
CA PRO A 118 6.21 24.33 -21.90
C PRO A 118 6.78 24.00 -20.52
N ARG A 119 7.31 25.01 -19.83
CA ARG A 119 7.65 24.87 -18.44
C ARG A 119 6.41 24.48 -17.64
N THR A 120 6.59 23.66 -16.62
CA THR A 120 5.54 23.32 -15.66
C THR A 120 5.21 24.53 -14.78
N LEU A 121 4.13 24.42 -14.02
CA LEU A 121 3.79 25.45 -13.04
C LEU A 121 4.92 25.61 -12.00
N PHE A 122 5.49 24.51 -11.52
CA PHE A 122 6.56 24.55 -10.51
C PHE A 122 7.86 25.12 -11.06
N GLN A 123 8.21 24.83 -12.30
CA GLN A 123 9.35 25.47 -12.96
C GLN A 123 9.17 26.97 -13.13
N ASP A 124 7.94 27.44 -13.44
CA ASP A 124 7.63 28.85 -13.51
C ASP A 124 7.70 29.52 -12.12
N MET A 125 7.20 28.83 -11.07
CA MET A 125 7.31 29.30 -9.69
C MET A 125 8.77 29.37 -9.23
N TYR A 126 9.57 28.35 -9.52
CA TYR A 126 11.00 28.34 -9.24
C TYR A 126 11.71 29.53 -9.90
N ASN A 127 11.47 29.75 -11.19
CA ASN A 127 12.07 30.87 -11.91
C ASN A 127 11.63 32.24 -11.38
N ALA A 128 10.47 32.32 -10.75
CA ALA A 128 9.97 33.56 -10.15
C ALA A 128 10.49 33.83 -8.73
N GLN A 129 11.10 32.85 -8.08
CA GLN A 129 11.63 33.02 -6.73
C GLN A 129 12.86 33.94 -6.72
N LEU A 130 12.94 34.78 -5.69
CA LEU A 130 14.14 35.56 -5.43
C LEU A 130 15.26 34.65 -4.96
N GLY A 131 16.41 34.69 -5.67
CA GLY A 131 17.59 33.91 -5.31
C GLY A 131 17.68 32.53 -5.96
N ASN A 132 16.85 32.23 -6.98
CA ASN A 132 17.01 31.05 -7.82
C ASN A 132 18.44 30.94 -8.35
N VAL A 133 18.99 29.71 -8.31
CA VAL A 133 20.37 29.44 -8.75
C VAL A 133 20.47 29.46 -10.27
N LEU A 134 19.48 28.92 -10.93
CA LEU A 134 19.41 28.81 -12.40
C LEU A 134 18.02 29.19 -12.91
N ASP A 135 17.99 29.78 -14.11
CA ASP A 135 16.76 29.91 -14.88
C ASP A 135 16.55 28.61 -15.70
N VAL A 136 15.44 27.95 -15.46
CA VAL A 136 15.02 26.81 -16.28
C VAL A 136 14.65 27.32 -17.67
N GLY A 137 15.42 26.95 -18.66
CA GLY A 137 15.22 27.36 -20.05
C GLY A 137 14.09 26.60 -20.75
N GLN A 138 14.33 26.10 -21.95
CA GLN A 138 13.41 25.26 -22.68
C GLN A 138 13.22 23.93 -21.95
N ASN A 139 11.99 23.66 -21.52
CA ASN A 139 11.65 22.39 -20.88
C ASN A 139 11.32 21.29 -21.89
N HIS A 140 11.43 20.05 -21.43
CA HIS A 140 11.06 18.85 -22.18
C HIS A 140 10.27 17.91 -21.27
N PHE A 141 9.29 17.22 -21.86
CA PHE A 141 8.66 16.07 -21.22
C PHE A 141 9.32 14.79 -21.71
N ILE A 142 9.58 13.88 -20.78
CA ILE A 142 10.10 12.54 -21.06
C ILE A 142 9.12 11.53 -20.52
N ASP A 143 8.76 10.54 -21.33
CA ASP A 143 7.89 9.46 -20.92
C ASP A 143 8.61 8.55 -19.91
N ALA A 144 8.12 8.51 -18.70
CA ALA A 144 8.73 7.78 -17.59
C ALA A 144 8.74 6.26 -17.82
N PRO A 145 7.64 5.62 -18.24
CA PRO A 145 7.63 4.19 -18.58
C PRO A 145 8.63 3.83 -19.69
N ALA A 146 8.82 4.70 -20.69
CA ALA A 146 9.80 4.47 -21.75
C ALA A 146 11.24 4.47 -21.21
N VAL A 147 11.54 5.32 -20.23
CA VAL A 147 12.85 5.33 -19.55
C VAL A 147 13.03 4.08 -18.70
N GLU A 148 12.04 3.71 -17.90
CA GLU A 148 12.06 2.47 -17.13
C GLU A 148 12.33 1.26 -18.04
N LYS A 149 11.59 1.17 -19.15
CA LYS A 149 11.81 0.14 -20.15
C LYS A 149 13.22 0.14 -20.70
N TRP A 150 13.78 1.31 -21.01
CA TRP A 150 15.15 1.41 -21.49
C TRP A 150 16.16 0.90 -20.44
N LEU A 151 15.99 1.28 -19.18
CA LEU A 151 16.84 0.83 -18.07
C LEU A 151 16.80 -0.69 -17.88
N ILE A 152 15.62 -1.29 -18.05
CA ILE A 152 15.43 -2.74 -18.00
C ILE A 152 16.18 -3.42 -19.16
N ASP A 153 16.00 -2.91 -20.37
CA ASP A 153 16.56 -3.52 -21.60
C ASP A 153 18.07 -3.38 -21.68
N HIS A 154 18.63 -2.35 -21.06
CA HIS A 154 20.04 -1.99 -21.16
C HIS A 154 20.75 -1.97 -19.81
N ALA A 155 20.22 -2.69 -18.82
CA ALA A 155 20.83 -2.71 -17.49
C ALA A 155 22.35 -2.95 -17.55
N PRO A 156 23.15 -2.29 -16.71
CA PRO A 156 24.60 -2.50 -16.71
C PRO A 156 24.96 -3.96 -16.45
N ALA A 157 26.11 -4.39 -16.94
CA ALA A 157 26.58 -5.76 -16.74
C ALA A 157 26.63 -6.13 -15.25
N GLY A 158 25.99 -7.24 -14.90
CA GLY A 158 25.90 -7.70 -13.52
C GLY A 158 24.69 -7.20 -12.74
N VAL A 159 23.88 -6.31 -13.28
CA VAL A 159 22.62 -5.84 -12.70
C VAL A 159 21.46 -6.69 -13.23
N ASP A 160 20.80 -7.42 -12.37
CA ASP A 160 19.59 -8.20 -12.68
C ASP A 160 18.34 -7.43 -12.22
N THR A 161 17.61 -6.86 -13.17
CA THR A 161 16.42 -6.03 -12.91
C THR A 161 15.18 -6.82 -12.45
N ARG A 162 15.25 -8.15 -12.40
CA ARG A 162 14.24 -8.96 -11.69
C ARG A 162 14.37 -8.82 -10.17
N ARG A 163 15.50 -8.30 -9.72
CA ARG A 163 15.77 -7.94 -8.34
C ARG A 163 15.58 -6.45 -8.17
N ASN A 164 15.26 -6.06 -6.95
CA ASN A 164 15.06 -4.65 -6.62
C ASN A 164 16.26 -3.81 -7.08
N THR A 165 16.00 -2.84 -7.94
CA THR A 165 17.05 -2.06 -8.60
C THR A 165 16.68 -0.59 -8.59
N ILE A 166 17.54 0.23 -8.01
CA ILE A 166 17.42 1.69 -7.95
C ILE A 166 18.48 2.29 -8.87
N PHE A 167 18.05 3.14 -9.78
CA PHE A 167 18.94 3.96 -10.61
C PHE A 167 18.87 5.41 -10.11
N PHE A 168 20.02 5.94 -9.70
CA PHE A 168 20.17 7.38 -9.50
C PHE A 168 20.80 7.98 -10.74
N ILE A 169 20.12 8.98 -11.33
CA ILE A 169 20.48 9.60 -12.59
C ILE A 169 20.91 11.06 -12.33
N ASN A 170 21.97 11.48 -12.99
CA ASN A 170 22.42 12.86 -13.03
C ASN A 170 22.94 13.18 -14.45
N TRP A 171 22.10 13.83 -15.22
CA TRP A 171 22.44 14.27 -16.58
C TRP A 171 23.05 15.67 -16.61
N TRP A 172 23.01 16.38 -15.47
CA TRP A 172 23.51 17.76 -15.36
C TRP A 172 24.99 17.90 -15.70
N GLY A 173 25.36 19.06 -16.31
CA GLY A 173 26.74 19.38 -16.66
C GLY A 173 27.25 18.81 -17.98
N ARG A 174 26.46 17.98 -18.67
CA ARG A 174 26.80 17.46 -19.99
C ARG A 174 26.36 18.44 -21.08
N SER A 175 27.07 18.46 -22.18
CA SER A 175 26.75 19.33 -23.33
C SER A 175 25.42 18.99 -24.04
N ASP A 176 24.94 17.76 -23.84
CA ASP A 176 23.66 17.26 -24.37
C ASP A 176 22.49 17.36 -23.37
N PHE A 177 22.74 17.93 -22.19
CA PHE A 177 21.72 18.12 -21.17
C PHE A 177 20.55 18.96 -21.66
N LYS A 178 19.33 18.55 -21.27
CA LYS A 178 18.09 19.27 -21.48
C LYS A 178 17.35 19.40 -20.16
N PHE A 179 16.84 20.59 -19.83
CA PHE A 179 15.88 20.69 -18.74
C PHE A 179 14.67 19.83 -19.05
N HIS A 180 14.27 18.99 -18.13
CA HIS A 180 13.22 18.01 -18.33
C HIS A 180 12.53 17.66 -17.03
N VAL A 181 11.35 17.11 -17.18
CA VAL A 181 10.58 16.39 -16.16
C VAL A 181 10.02 15.14 -16.77
N TYR A 182 9.69 14.18 -15.94
CA TYR A 182 9.05 12.96 -16.39
C TYR A 182 7.53 13.07 -16.26
N THR A 183 6.86 12.32 -17.10
CA THR A 183 5.40 12.17 -17.13
C THR A 183 5.04 10.82 -17.74
N LYS A 184 3.79 10.43 -17.69
CA LYS A 184 3.27 9.27 -18.44
C LYS A 184 2.36 9.79 -19.54
N PHE A 185 2.61 9.37 -20.78
CA PHE A 185 1.82 9.77 -21.93
C PHE A 185 0.79 8.71 -22.31
N GLY A 186 -0.30 9.15 -22.91
CA GLY A 186 -1.23 8.26 -23.60
C GLY A 186 -2.22 7.53 -22.70
N GLU A 187 -2.30 7.89 -21.44
CA GLU A 187 -3.19 7.28 -20.48
C GLU A 187 -4.14 8.31 -19.83
N PRO A 188 -5.12 8.80 -20.58
CA PRO A 188 -6.10 9.74 -20.05
C PRO A 188 -7.00 9.05 -19.01
N ASP A 189 -7.56 9.85 -18.08
CA ASP A 189 -8.60 9.37 -17.18
C ASP A 189 -9.71 8.66 -17.97
N PRO A 190 -10.08 7.43 -17.60
CA PRO A 190 -10.98 6.61 -18.41
C PRO A 190 -12.40 7.16 -18.50
N ASP A 191 -12.83 7.97 -17.54
CA ASP A 191 -14.18 8.51 -17.49
C ASP A 191 -14.28 9.88 -18.15
N THR A 192 -13.27 10.73 -17.96
CA THR A 192 -13.29 12.11 -18.43
C THR A 192 -12.50 12.33 -19.72
N GLY A 193 -11.57 11.43 -20.03
CA GLY A 193 -10.62 11.59 -21.13
C GLY A 193 -9.58 12.68 -20.88
N TYR A 194 -9.44 13.16 -19.66
CA TYR A 194 -8.45 14.18 -19.31
C TYR A 194 -7.06 13.53 -19.22
N ASP A 195 -6.13 14.09 -19.99
CA ASP A 195 -4.75 13.59 -20.02
C ASP A 195 -3.86 14.44 -19.10
N PHE A 196 -3.61 13.89 -17.91
CA PHE A 196 -2.74 14.52 -16.91
C PHE A 196 -1.28 14.55 -17.38
N GLY A 197 -0.86 13.58 -18.19
CA GLY A 197 0.49 13.48 -18.71
C GLY A 197 0.91 14.66 -19.59
N VAL A 198 0.02 15.19 -20.40
CA VAL A 198 0.31 16.32 -21.31
C VAL A 198 -0.03 17.69 -20.67
N ASN A 199 -0.83 17.72 -19.63
CA ASN A 199 -1.25 18.97 -19.04
C ASN A 199 -0.13 19.57 -18.18
N ARG A 200 0.30 20.79 -18.48
CA ARG A 200 1.40 21.46 -17.76
C ARG A 200 1.09 21.80 -16.29
N HIS A 201 -0.18 21.87 -15.93
CA HIS A 201 -0.62 22.16 -14.54
C HIS A 201 -0.79 20.90 -13.70
N SER A 202 -0.81 19.74 -14.33
CA SER A 202 -0.79 18.45 -13.64
C SER A 202 0.62 18.15 -13.13
N ARG A 203 0.68 17.40 -12.07
CA ARG A 203 1.96 16.99 -11.46
C ARG A 203 2.87 16.30 -12.46
N LYS A 204 4.15 16.53 -12.32
CA LYS A 204 5.20 15.83 -13.04
C LYS A 204 6.16 15.23 -12.01
N VAL A 205 6.90 14.24 -12.43
CA VAL A 205 7.74 13.45 -11.55
C VAL A 205 9.22 13.59 -11.90
N ILE A 206 10.08 13.29 -10.94
CA ILE A 206 11.54 13.20 -11.12
C ILE A 206 12.06 11.77 -10.85
N ALA A 207 11.15 10.89 -10.45
CA ALA A 207 11.40 9.46 -10.25
C ALA A 207 10.26 8.65 -10.86
N TRP A 208 10.49 7.37 -11.09
CA TRP A 208 9.46 6.47 -11.60
C TRP A 208 9.91 5.02 -11.50
N GLY A 209 8.94 4.12 -11.47
CA GLY A 209 9.16 2.69 -11.59
C GLY A 209 7.94 1.88 -11.17
N GLY A 210 8.07 0.57 -11.22
CA GLY A 210 7.04 -0.36 -10.78
C GLY A 210 6.04 -0.75 -11.86
N THR A 211 6.35 -0.53 -13.13
CA THR A 211 5.54 -1.03 -14.24
C THR A 211 5.46 -2.55 -14.19
N THR A 212 4.26 -3.11 -14.32
CA THR A 212 4.03 -4.54 -14.24
C THR A 212 4.45 -5.28 -15.51
N ALA A 213 4.62 -6.60 -15.41
CA ALA A 213 4.87 -7.45 -16.57
C ALA A 213 3.67 -7.52 -17.53
N ALA A 214 2.47 -7.28 -17.02
CA ALA A 214 1.23 -7.29 -17.78
C ALA A 214 0.92 -5.95 -18.47
N ASP A 215 1.63 -4.89 -18.10
CA ASP A 215 1.42 -3.55 -18.62
C ASP A 215 1.70 -3.48 -20.13
N GLU A 216 0.65 -3.31 -20.92
CA GLU A 216 0.72 -3.31 -22.37
C GLU A 216 1.44 -2.07 -22.94
N GLU A 217 1.38 -0.95 -22.26
CA GLU A 217 1.92 0.33 -22.72
C GLU A 217 3.43 0.32 -22.78
N THR A 218 4.07 -0.31 -21.83
CA THR A 218 5.52 -0.44 -21.79
C THR A 218 6.04 -1.57 -22.65
N GLY A 219 5.20 -2.51 -23.06
CA GLY A 219 5.58 -3.72 -23.77
C GLY A 219 6.49 -4.63 -22.93
N LEU A 220 6.35 -4.61 -21.62
CA LEU A 220 7.10 -5.47 -20.70
C LEU A 220 6.49 -6.86 -20.53
N GLY A 221 5.23 -7.07 -20.89
CA GLY A 221 4.44 -8.27 -20.64
C GLY A 221 5.11 -9.61 -20.94
N SER A 222 6.02 -9.69 -21.92
CA SER A 222 6.75 -10.92 -22.24
C SER A 222 8.06 -11.10 -21.46
N ARG A 223 8.45 -10.14 -20.62
CA ARG A 223 9.79 -10.10 -20.00
C ARG A 223 9.83 -10.63 -18.59
N GLY A 224 8.69 -10.99 -18.05
CA GLY A 224 8.52 -11.34 -16.64
C GLY A 224 8.67 -10.12 -15.73
N GLU A 225 8.46 -10.35 -14.46
CA GLU A 225 8.50 -9.31 -13.42
C GLU A 225 9.82 -8.54 -13.40
N ARG A 226 9.74 -7.23 -13.32
CA ARG A 226 10.88 -6.33 -13.16
C ARG A 226 10.62 -5.41 -11.99
N ARG A 227 11.68 -5.12 -11.24
CA ARG A 227 11.62 -4.32 -10.01
C ARG A 227 12.61 -3.19 -10.13
N VAL A 228 12.27 -2.22 -10.97
CA VAL A 228 13.10 -1.06 -11.28
C VAL A 228 12.41 0.20 -10.78
N TRP A 229 13.17 1.06 -10.15
CA TRP A 229 12.81 2.42 -9.84
C TRP A 229 13.99 3.32 -10.14
N PHE A 230 13.76 4.49 -10.72
CA PHE A 230 14.81 5.47 -10.94
C PHE A 230 14.46 6.81 -10.30
N HIS A 231 15.48 7.55 -9.90
CA HIS A 231 15.37 8.90 -9.39
C HIS A 231 16.41 9.78 -10.07
N ASP A 232 15.98 10.85 -10.71
CA ASP A 232 16.81 11.74 -11.49
C ASP A 232 16.91 13.12 -10.84
N LEU A 233 18.02 13.41 -10.15
CA LEU A 233 18.25 14.72 -9.56
C LEU A 233 18.54 15.81 -10.61
N SER A 234 18.74 15.46 -11.87
CA SER A 234 18.86 16.44 -12.96
C SER A 234 17.54 16.79 -13.63
N ALA A 235 16.44 16.14 -13.22
CA ALA A 235 15.08 16.49 -13.61
C ALA A 235 14.50 17.61 -12.72
N GLY A 236 13.42 18.23 -13.14
CA GLY A 236 12.69 19.20 -12.36
C GLY A 236 13.05 20.67 -12.69
N PRO A 237 12.81 21.58 -11.76
CA PRO A 237 12.20 21.33 -10.45
C PRO A 237 10.73 20.95 -10.54
N GLU A 238 10.35 19.97 -9.75
CA GLU A 238 8.97 19.62 -9.47
C GLU A 238 8.84 19.48 -7.96
N SER A 239 8.08 20.32 -7.34
CA SER A 239 7.82 20.36 -5.92
C SER A 239 6.41 20.91 -5.71
N TRP A 240 5.77 20.53 -4.63
CA TRP A 240 4.49 21.11 -4.20
C TRP A 240 4.64 22.57 -3.81
N THR A 241 5.82 22.94 -3.33
CA THR A 241 6.19 24.32 -3.05
C THR A 241 7.49 24.64 -3.76
N GLY A 242 7.75 25.89 -4.03
CA GLY A 242 9.05 26.34 -4.52
C GLY A 242 10.14 26.34 -3.44
N ASN A 243 9.91 25.76 -2.30
CA ASN A 243 10.78 25.80 -1.14
C ASN A 243 11.22 24.39 -0.75
N TRP A 244 12.49 24.05 -1.01
CA TRP A 244 13.06 22.78 -0.62
C TRP A 244 13.77 22.93 0.74
N ASN A 245 12.99 22.99 1.79
CA ASN A 245 13.55 22.96 3.12
C ASN A 245 13.43 21.55 3.69
N VAL A 246 14.49 20.78 3.51
CA VAL A 246 14.59 19.40 3.97
C VAL A 246 14.48 19.23 5.50
N ASP A 247 14.51 20.33 6.23
CA ASP A 247 14.52 20.33 7.69
C ASP A 247 13.20 20.85 8.31
N ASP A 248 12.29 21.44 7.52
CA ASP A 248 11.16 22.21 8.06
C ASP A 248 9.76 21.61 7.81
N GLY A 249 9.65 20.53 7.08
CA GLY A 249 8.36 19.89 6.90
C GLY A 249 7.34 20.66 6.06
N ASP A 250 6.12 20.71 6.54
CA ASP A 250 5.00 21.43 5.93
C ASP A 250 5.22 22.94 6.01
N VAL A 251 5.82 23.50 4.98
CA VAL A 251 6.18 24.93 4.91
C VAL A 251 5.00 25.79 4.47
N ASP A 252 4.13 25.28 3.61
CA ASP A 252 2.97 26.04 3.13
C ASP A 252 1.73 25.88 4.01
N GLY A 253 1.74 24.93 4.94
CA GLY A 253 0.69 24.73 5.94
C GLY A 253 -0.54 24.03 5.38
N ASP A 254 -0.40 23.26 4.30
CA ASP A 254 -1.50 22.52 3.71
C ASP A 254 -1.77 21.15 4.38
N GLY A 255 -0.92 20.77 5.32
CA GLY A 255 -1.01 19.52 6.06
C GLY A 255 -0.26 18.37 5.38
N ILE A 256 0.50 18.67 4.33
CA ILE A 256 1.30 17.71 3.58
C ILE A 256 2.76 18.12 3.68
N ALA A 257 3.63 17.15 3.94
CA ALA A 257 5.06 17.40 3.99
C ALA A 257 5.62 17.78 2.61
N ASP A 258 6.35 18.87 2.56
CA ASP A 258 6.88 19.48 1.33
C ASP A 258 8.19 18.86 0.84
N TYR A 259 8.73 17.91 1.57
CA TYR A 259 10.06 17.47 1.32
C TYR A 259 10.22 16.78 -0.03
N ARG A 260 11.09 17.35 -0.82
CA ARG A 260 11.62 16.76 -2.04
C ARG A 260 13.09 17.14 -2.16
N LEU A 261 13.93 16.23 -2.66
CA LEU A 261 15.31 16.60 -2.93
C LEU A 261 15.35 17.69 -4.00
N PRO A 262 16.12 18.76 -3.76
CA PRO A 262 16.31 19.78 -4.80
C PRO A 262 17.04 19.20 -6.00
N PRO A 263 16.90 19.80 -7.19
CA PRO A 263 17.68 19.43 -8.35
C PRO A 263 19.19 19.49 -8.08
N ILE A 264 19.97 18.71 -8.81
CA ILE A 264 21.40 18.56 -8.60
C ILE A 264 22.17 19.90 -8.64
N TRP A 265 21.72 20.86 -9.43
CA TRP A 265 22.38 22.17 -9.51
C TRP A 265 22.23 22.98 -8.23
N GLU A 266 21.24 22.73 -7.41
CA GLU A 266 21.08 23.35 -6.08
C GLU A 266 22.13 22.85 -5.07
N TYR A 267 22.76 21.71 -5.35
CA TYR A 267 23.91 21.20 -4.58
C TYR A 267 25.24 21.68 -5.14
N LEU A 268 25.36 21.86 -6.46
CA LEU A 268 26.64 22.05 -7.13
C LEU A 268 26.96 23.49 -7.50
N THR A 269 25.99 24.40 -7.40
CA THR A 269 26.18 25.81 -7.73
C THR A 269 26.25 26.66 -6.47
N ASP A 270 27.19 27.61 -6.43
CA ASP A 270 27.32 28.53 -5.30
C ASP A 270 26.00 29.27 -5.03
N GLY A 271 25.56 29.25 -3.79
CA GLY A 271 24.29 29.84 -3.37
C GLY A 271 23.07 28.96 -3.59
N GLY A 272 23.26 27.72 -3.97
CA GLY A 272 22.19 26.72 -4.05
C GLY A 272 21.58 26.38 -2.68
N ALA A 273 20.39 25.79 -2.70
CA ALA A 273 19.62 25.47 -1.50
C ALA A 273 20.29 24.43 -0.58
N ARG A 274 21.19 23.62 -1.13
CA ARG A 274 21.79 22.49 -0.38
C ARG A 274 23.30 22.43 -0.59
N ALA A 275 24.04 22.02 0.42
CA ALA A 275 25.47 21.82 0.30
C ALA A 275 25.83 20.55 -0.46
N ALA A 276 26.84 20.59 -1.34
CA ALA A 276 27.28 19.42 -2.12
C ALA A 276 27.63 18.20 -1.25
N ALA A 277 28.14 18.42 -0.04
CA ALA A 277 28.45 17.33 0.90
C ALA A 277 27.20 16.56 1.39
N ALA A 278 26.01 17.12 1.27
CA ALA A 278 24.77 16.46 1.69
C ALA A 278 24.28 15.37 0.72
N ILE A 279 24.74 15.38 -0.54
CA ILE A 279 24.24 14.47 -1.60
C ILE A 279 24.26 12.99 -1.14
N THR A 280 25.34 12.55 -0.53
CA THR A 280 25.49 11.15 -0.09
C THR A 280 24.41 10.77 0.92
N GLY A 281 24.22 11.57 1.96
CA GLY A 281 23.21 11.33 2.99
C GLY A 281 21.78 11.41 2.44
N ASP A 282 21.50 12.41 1.61
CA ASP A 282 20.18 12.61 1.03
C ASP A 282 19.77 11.43 0.10
N LEU A 283 20.68 10.96 -0.75
CA LEU A 283 20.44 9.76 -1.57
C LEU A 283 20.31 8.48 -0.73
N ALA A 284 21.02 8.38 0.39
CA ALA A 284 20.87 7.28 1.32
C ALA A 284 19.50 7.30 2.00
N LEU A 285 18.98 8.46 2.38
CA LEU A 285 17.63 8.61 2.94
C LEU A 285 16.56 8.20 1.95
N VAL A 286 16.65 8.64 0.68
CA VAL A 286 15.74 8.18 -0.39
C VAL A 286 15.81 6.67 -0.53
N THR A 287 17.02 6.11 -0.58
CA THR A 287 17.21 4.66 -0.68
C THR A 287 16.58 3.92 0.50
N ARG A 288 16.75 4.45 1.72
CA ARG A 288 16.18 3.88 2.93
C ARG A 288 14.65 3.88 2.87
N PHE A 289 14.03 5.01 2.51
CA PHE A 289 12.58 5.12 2.34
C PHE A 289 12.08 4.12 1.29
N VAL A 290 12.70 4.11 0.12
CA VAL A 290 12.33 3.21 -0.98
C VAL A 290 12.50 1.75 -0.57
N ALA A 291 13.60 1.38 0.11
CA ALA A 291 13.85 0.02 0.53
C ALA A 291 12.85 -0.47 1.59
N ILE A 292 12.50 0.36 2.56
CA ILE A 292 11.64 -0.03 3.68
C ILE A 292 10.16 0.08 3.31
N ASN A 293 9.79 1.11 2.57
CA ASN A 293 8.40 1.46 2.40
C ASN A 293 7.83 1.12 1.04
N LEU A 294 8.52 1.45 -0.04
CA LEU A 294 7.96 1.38 -1.38
C LEU A 294 8.24 0.05 -2.07
N LEU A 295 9.51 -0.27 -2.31
CA LEU A 295 9.87 -1.35 -3.23
C LEU A 295 9.92 -2.73 -2.59
N PHE A 296 10.41 -2.82 -1.36
CA PHE A 296 10.93 -4.10 -0.89
C PHE A 296 10.17 -4.68 0.27
N THR A 297 9.58 -3.83 1.07
CA THR A 297 8.96 -4.28 2.29
C THR A 297 7.50 -3.91 2.39
N GLY A 298 7.11 -2.78 1.82
CA GLY A 298 5.82 -2.19 2.05
C GLY A 298 5.53 -2.07 3.55
N SER A 299 4.91 -1.04 3.95
CA SER A 299 4.45 -0.95 5.33
C SER A 299 2.96 -0.71 5.29
N PRO A 300 2.15 -1.77 5.13
CA PRO A 300 0.73 -1.56 5.22
C PRO A 300 0.44 -0.95 6.57
N LEU A 301 -0.21 0.18 6.57
CA LEU A 301 -0.67 0.83 7.80
C LEU A 301 -1.59 -0.09 8.60
N TYR A 302 -2.20 -1.04 7.91
CA TYR A 302 -3.21 -1.94 8.46
C TYR A 302 -2.87 -3.37 8.13
N PRO A 303 -2.75 -4.23 9.14
CA PRO A 303 -2.55 -5.64 8.89
C PRO A 303 -3.80 -6.22 8.26
N PRO A 304 -3.68 -6.86 7.11
CA PRO A 304 -4.82 -7.44 6.41
C PRO A 304 -5.46 -8.62 7.13
N TYR A 305 -5.20 -8.88 8.42
CA TYR A 305 -5.65 -10.11 9.11
C TYR A 305 -5.72 -9.96 10.61
N LEU A 306 -6.28 -8.89 11.05
CA LEU A 306 -6.50 -8.65 12.48
C LEU A 306 -7.36 -9.72 13.15
N THR A 307 -8.17 -10.43 12.37
CA THR A 307 -9.00 -11.52 12.88
C THR A 307 -8.67 -12.83 12.18
N PRO A 308 -7.95 -13.75 12.85
CA PRO A 308 -7.41 -14.97 12.25
C PRO A 308 -8.40 -15.93 11.58
N LYS A 309 -9.66 -15.71 11.65
CA LYS A 309 -10.67 -16.67 11.21
C LYS A 309 -11.52 -16.17 10.04
N ARG A 310 -11.17 -15.01 9.46
CA ARG A 310 -12.07 -14.27 8.56
C ARG A 310 -11.53 -13.98 7.16
N LEU A 311 -10.45 -14.64 6.75
CA LEU A 311 -9.97 -14.45 5.37
C LEU A 311 -10.97 -15.04 4.37
N PRO A 312 -11.56 -14.22 3.48
CA PRO A 312 -12.53 -14.72 2.51
C PRO A 312 -11.85 -15.50 1.38
N ALA A 313 -12.59 -16.42 0.78
CA ALA A 313 -12.19 -17.10 -0.44
C ALA A 313 -12.75 -16.43 -1.70
N SER A 314 -13.75 -15.55 -1.54
CA SER A 314 -14.34 -14.77 -2.61
C SER A 314 -14.84 -13.43 -2.07
N ILE A 315 -14.79 -12.39 -2.91
CA ILE A 315 -15.21 -11.04 -2.58
C ILE A 315 -16.21 -10.58 -3.63
N ASN A 316 -17.36 -10.12 -3.18
CA ASN A 316 -18.31 -9.43 -4.03
C ASN A 316 -18.22 -7.93 -3.78
N LEU A 317 -18.01 -7.16 -4.84
CA LEU A 317 -18.04 -5.71 -4.81
C LEU A 317 -19.47 -5.24 -5.07
N ASP A 318 -20.15 -4.80 -4.02
CA ASP A 318 -21.54 -4.30 -4.12
C ASP A 318 -21.51 -2.79 -4.34
N SER A 319 -21.56 -2.38 -5.61
CA SER A 319 -21.44 -0.99 -6.04
C SER A 319 -22.79 -0.31 -6.12
N ASN A 320 -22.98 0.74 -5.33
CA ASN A 320 -24.23 1.45 -5.14
C ASN A 320 -24.06 2.92 -5.51
N THR A 321 -24.73 3.38 -6.56
CA THR A 321 -24.59 4.74 -7.07
C THR A 321 -25.81 5.59 -6.76
N TYR A 322 -25.62 6.68 -6.01
CA TYR A 322 -26.59 7.73 -5.78
C TYR A 322 -26.57 8.73 -6.94
N GLU A 323 -27.50 8.62 -7.86
CA GLU A 323 -27.60 9.52 -9.00
C GLU A 323 -28.30 10.82 -8.64
N GLY A 324 -27.52 11.84 -8.33
CA GLY A 324 -27.99 13.19 -8.04
C GLY A 324 -27.66 14.24 -9.09
N TRP A 325 -26.86 13.88 -10.08
CA TRP A 325 -26.42 14.77 -11.16
C TRP A 325 -26.97 14.31 -12.50
N LYS A 326 -27.96 15.05 -13.02
CA LYS A 326 -28.64 14.70 -14.27
C LYS A 326 -27.83 14.88 -15.54
N GLY A 327 -26.76 15.64 -15.48
CA GLY A 327 -25.86 15.93 -16.60
C GLY A 327 -24.67 14.99 -16.69
N VAL A 328 -24.56 14.00 -15.80
CA VAL A 328 -23.46 13.04 -15.85
C VAL A 328 -23.60 12.14 -17.08
N ASP A 329 -22.49 11.84 -17.73
CA ASP A 329 -22.46 10.85 -18.78
C ASP A 329 -22.64 9.45 -18.15
N ALA A 330 -23.59 8.66 -18.67
CA ALA A 330 -23.83 7.32 -18.19
C ALA A 330 -22.58 6.41 -18.29
N SER A 331 -21.70 6.66 -19.25
CA SER A 331 -20.44 5.93 -19.37
C SER A 331 -19.56 6.10 -18.13
N MET A 332 -19.55 7.27 -17.51
CA MET A 332 -18.81 7.53 -16.28
C MET A 332 -19.31 6.70 -15.09
N LEU A 333 -20.58 6.31 -15.10
CA LEU A 333 -21.19 5.53 -14.02
C LEU A 333 -20.94 4.03 -14.17
N TYR A 334 -20.71 3.54 -15.38
CA TYR A 334 -20.77 2.12 -15.70
C TYR A 334 -19.49 1.54 -16.33
N GLN A 335 -18.49 2.34 -16.64
CA GLN A 335 -17.17 1.83 -17.08
C GLN A 335 -16.35 1.24 -15.94
N THR A 336 -16.46 1.82 -14.77
CA THR A 336 -15.78 1.45 -13.54
C THR A 336 -15.73 -0.06 -13.25
N PRO A 337 -16.83 -0.85 -13.41
CA PRO A 337 -16.82 -2.21 -12.93
C PRO A 337 -15.84 -3.13 -13.63
N SER A 338 -15.69 -3.04 -14.95
CA SER A 338 -14.79 -3.94 -15.67
C SER A 338 -13.35 -3.62 -15.35
N LEU A 339 -12.96 -2.34 -15.39
CA LEU A 339 -11.61 -1.93 -15.06
C LEU A 339 -11.27 -2.24 -13.61
N LEU A 340 -12.18 -1.97 -12.67
CA LEU A 340 -11.97 -2.31 -11.27
C LEU A 340 -11.75 -3.80 -11.05
N LEU A 341 -12.52 -4.66 -11.74
CA LEU A 341 -12.35 -6.10 -11.62
C LEU A 341 -11.06 -6.59 -12.27
N ASP A 342 -10.67 -6.01 -13.39
CA ASP A 342 -9.42 -6.34 -14.05
C ASP A 342 -8.24 -6.05 -13.12
N GLU A 343 -8.17 -4.84 -12.56
CA GLU A 343 -7.12 -4.43 -11.63
C GLU A 343 -7.04 -5.30 -10.37
N VAL A 344 -8.16 -5.49 -9.66
CA VAL A 344 -8.12 -6.27 -8.41
C VAL A 344 -7.92 -7.77 -8.66
N SER A 345 -8.30 -8.29 -9.84
CA SER A 345 -8.09 -9.69 -10.20
C SER A 345 -6.62 -10.00 -10.47
N GLU A 346 -5.86 -9.03 -10.92
CA GLU A 346 -4.43 -9.18 -11.15
C GLU A 346 -3.64 -9.30 -9.85
N LEU A 347 -4.14 -8.77 -8.73
CA LEU A 347 -3.45 -8.81 -7.45
C LEU A 347 -3.31 -10.22 -6.91
N HIS A 348 -4.37 -11.03 -7.01
CA HIS A 348 -4.34 -12.42 -6.55
C HIS A 348 -5.54 -13.22 -7.07
N ASP A 349 -5.44 -14.55 -6.98
CA ASP A 349 -6.47 -15.50 -7.38
C ASP A 349 -7.55 -15.69 -6.28
N VAL A 350 -8.16 -14.60 -5.84
CA VAL A 350 -9.43 -14.63 -5.11
C VAL A 350 -10.53 -14.33 -6.12
N GLY A 351 -11.61 -15.07 -6.07
CA GLY A 351 -12.74 -14.80 -6.97
C GLY A 351 -13.38 -13.45 -6.62
N TYR A 352 -13.28 -12.50 -7.53
CA TYR A 352 -14.00 -11.24 -7.43
C TYR A 352 -15.24 -11.28 -8.32
N THR A 353 -16.32 -10.72 -7.80
CA THR A 353 -17.55 -10.40 -8.55
C THR A 353 -17.97 -8.98 -8.24
N ILE A 354 -18.75 -8.37 -9.10
CA ILE A 354 -19.31 -7.05 -8.87
C ILE A 354 -20.78 -7.01 -9.25
N ASP A 355 -21.58 -6.47 -8.33
CA ASP A 355 -22.98 -6.13 -8.56
C ASP A 355 -23.14 -4.62 -8.53
N GLN A 356 -23.95 -4.09 -9.43
CA GLN A 356 -24.24 -2.66 -9.50
C GLN A 356 -25.70 -2.39 -9.31
N GLN A 357 -26.00 -1.35 -8.55
CA GLN A 357 -27.35 -0.83 -8.42
C GLN A 357 -27.39 0.69 -8.34
N ASP A 358 -28.42 1.24 -8.97
CA ASP A 358 -28.71 2.66 -8.91
C ASP A 358 -29.61 2.93 -7.70
N LEU A 359 -29.19 3.88 -6.89
CA LEU A 359 -29.93 4.30 -5.72
C LEU A 359 -30.61 5.65 -5.96
N ALA A 360 -31.84 5.77 -5.52
CA ALA A 360 -32.52 7.04 -5.50
C ALA A 360 -31.80 7.99 -4.53
N PHE A 361 -31.34 9.13 -5.03
CA PHE A 361 -30.81 10.21 -4.20
C PHE A 361 -31.96 10.93 -3.49
N THR A 362 -32.55 10.24 -2.51
CA THR A 362 -33.69 10.71 -1.73
C THR A 362 -33.37 11.99 -0.97
N LYS A 363 -34.40 12.64 -0.43
CA LYS A 363 -34.19 13.83 0.41
C LYS A 363 -33.37 13.49 1.65
N GLU A 364 -33.57 12.33 2.23
CA GLU A 364 -32.85 11.84 3.40
C GLU A 364 -31.39 11.57 3.08
N ALA A 365 -31.09 10.88 1.98
CA ALA A 365 -29.72 10.64 1.51
C ALA A 365 -29.00 11.94 1.24
N ARG A 366 -29.67 12.87 0.54
CA ARG A 366 -29.12 14.20 0.26
C ARG A 366 -28.87 15.00 1.52
N ASN A 367 -29.76 14.96 2.48
CA ASN A 367 -29.57 15.65 3.76
C ASN A 367 -28.38 15.08 4.53
N CYS A 368 -28.22 13.75 4.58
CA CYS A 368 -27.08 13.11 5.23
C CYS A 368 -25.78 13.50 4.54
N TYR A 369 -25.73 13.42 3.21
CA TYR A 369 -24.59 13.84 2.43
C TYR A 369 -24.23 15.32 2.67
N GLN A 370 -25.23 16.22 2.69
CA GLN A 370 -25.02 17.63 3.00
C GLN A 370 -24.50 17.88 4.42
N LEU A 371 -24.94 17.11 5.39
CA LEU A 371 -24.42 17.17 6.76
C LEU A 371 -22.97 16.69 6.80
N PHE A 372 -22.67 15.61 6.11
CA PHE A 372 -21.31 15.10 5.96
C PHE A 372 -20.36 16.15 5.35
N LEU A 373 -20.73 16.80 4.24
CA LEU A 373 -19.94 17.86 3.62
C LEU A 373 -19.66 19.08 4.52
N ASN A 374 -20.43 19.25 5.58
CA ASN A 374 -20.27 20.31 6.57
C ASN A 374 -19.72 19.80 7.91
N ASP A 375 -19.14 18.61 7.91
CA ASP A 375 -18.61 17.95 9.12
C ASP A 375 -19.64 17.82 10.25
N ASN A 376 -20.89 17.59 9.88
CA ASN A 376 -21.99 17.42 10.83
C ASN A 376 -22.53 15.97 10.80
N PRO A 377 -22.89 15.39 11.93
CA PRO A 377 -23.42 14.05 11.99
C PRO A 377 -24.82 13.96 11.37
N CYS A 378 -25.06 12.96 10.52
CA CYS A 378 -26.38 12.63 9.99
C CYS A 378 -27.39 12.28 11.09
N TYR A 379 -26.90 11.79 12.22
CA TYR A 379 -27.70 11.40 13.38
C TYR A 379 -27.27 12.24 14.60
N PRO A 380 -27.93 13.35 14.88
CA PRO A 380 -27.50 14.32 15.89
C PRO A 380 -27.42 13.76 17.33
N ASN A 381 -28.08 12.66 17.61
CA ASN A 381 -28.02 12.00 18.91
C ASN A 381 -26.92 10.93 19.02
N ARG A 382 -26.08 10.81 18.01
CA ARG A 382 -24.95 9.87 17.96
C ARG A 382 -23.70 10.65 17.57
N PRO A 383 -22.78 10.84 18.50
CA PRO A 383 -21.61 11.69 18.30
C PRO A 383 -20.52 10.96 17.48
N TYR A 384 -20.87 10.43 16.33
CA TYR A 384 -19.91 9.88 15.40
C TYR A 384 -19.50 10.96 14.40
N PRO A 385 -18.24 11.00 13.99
CA PRO A 385 -17.78 11.89 12.91
C PRO A 385 -18.51 11.60 11.61
N GLY A 386 -18.47 12.57 10.70
CA GLY A 386 -19.26 12.58 9.50
C GLY A 386 -19.21 11.27 8.69
N PHE A 387 -18.03 10.70 8.52
CA PHE A 387 -17.82 9.43 7.80
C PHE A 387 -18.59 8.25 8.40
N ALA A 388 -18.46 8.03 9.70
CA ALA A 388 -19.18 6.95 10.37
C ALA A 388 -20.69 7.12 10.28
N ASN A 389 -21.19 8.37 10.26
CA ASN A 389 -22.60 8.64 10.07
C ASN A 389 -23.07 8.36 8.64
N LEU A 390 -22.27 8.74 7.64
CA LEU A 390 -22.55 8.44 6.23
C LEU A 390 -22.57 6.94 6.01
N PHE A 391 -21.56 6.25 6.53
CA PHE A 391 -21.50 4.81 6.50
C PHE A 391 -22.72 4.15 7.15
N LEU A 392 -23.09 4.54 8.37
CA LEU A 392 -24.25 4.01 9.05
C LEU A 392 -25.56 4.24 8.28
N TYR A 393 -25.71 5.43 7.69
CA TYR A 393 -26.87 5.73 6.87
C TYR A 393 -26.98 4.73 5.71
N ASN A 394 -25.88 4.54 4.98
CA ASN A 394 -25.84 3.63 3.84
C ASN A 394 -26.02 2.17 4.26
N ALA A 395 -25.35 1.74 5.32
CA ALA A 395 -25.49 0.41 5.86
C ALA A 395 -26.93 0.07 6.23
N PHE A 396 -27.67 0.98 6.86
CA PHE A 396 -29.08 0.76 7.18
C PHE A 396 -29.97 0.76 5.95
N THR A 397 -29.68 1.62 4.98
CA THR A 397 -30.48 1.74 3.76
C THR A 397 -30.32 0.48 2.90
N LEU A 398 -29.12 -0.08 2.83
CA LEU A 398 -28.77 -1.18 1.93
C LEU A 398 -28.77 -2.56 2.59
N ALA A 399 -28.90 -2.63 3.90
CA ALA A 399 -28.96 -3.92 4.61
C ALA A 399 -30.05 -4.88 4.08
N GLN A 400 -31.02 -4.36 3.34
CA GLN A 400 -32.12 -5.13 2.75
C GLN A 400 -31.92 -5.45 1.26
N THR A 401 -30.93 -4.83 0.61
CA THR A 401 -30.70 -4.98 -0.84
C THR A 401 -29.55 -5.90 -1.16
N ARG A 402 -28.82 -6.31 -0.15
CA ARG A 402 -27.67 -7.17 -0.23
C ARG A 402 -28.05 -8.56 -0.68
N ASP A 403 -27.38 -9.11 -1.67
CA ASP A 403 -27.71 -10.40 -2.23
C ASP A 403 -27.01 -11.59 -1.56
N GLY A 404 -25.99 -11.33 -0.75
CA GLY A 404 -25.21 -12.38 -0.07
C GLY A 404 -24.21 -13.07 -0.99
N GLY A 405 -23.79 -12.44 -2.07
CA GLY A 405 -22.77 -12.94 -2.98
C GLY A 405 -21.41 -13.06 -2.29
N GLY A 406 -20.70 -14.14 -2.54
CA GLY A 406 -19.35 -14.35 -2.01
C GLY A 406 -19.25 -14.62 -0.51
N ASP A 407 -18.03 -14.85 -0.03
CA ASP A 407 -17.71 -15.00 1.40
C ASP A 407 -17.65 -13.65 2.12
N TYR A 408 -17.42 -12.58 1.38
CA TYR A 408 -17.35 -11.21 1.86
C TYR A 408 -17.96 -10.25 0.83
N GLU A 409 -18.72 -9.28 1.29
CA GLU A 409 -19.25 -8.20 0.47
C GLU A 409 -18.58 -6.88 0.82
N ALA A 410 -17.86 -6.31 -0.14
CA ALA A 410 -17.31 -4.97 -0.05
C ALA A 410 -18.37 -3.97 -0.56
N MET A 411 -18.76 -3.05 0.29
CA MET A 411 -19.79 -2.06 -0.01
C MET A 411 -19.17 -0.80 -0.59
N LEU A 412 -19.49 -0.51 -1.86
CA LEU A 412 -19.06 0.70 -2.56
C LEU A 412 -20.23 1.66 -2.67
N PHE A 413 -20.01 2.91 -2.29
CA PHE A 413 -21.04 3.97 -2.31
C PHE A 413 -20.54 5.14 -3.15
N ASN A 414 -21.16 5.37 -4.29
CA ASN A 414 -20.79 6.43 -5.22
C ASN A 414 -21.80 7.57 -5.11
N TYR A 415 -21.33 8.73 -4.72
CA TYR A 415 -22.15 9.94 -4.64
C TYR A 415 -21.92 10.82 -5.87
N VAL A 416 -22.80 10.69 -6.84
CA VAL A 416 -22.78 11.51 -8.06
C VAL A 416 -23.77 12.65 -7.89
N THR A 417 -23.29 13.88 -7.74
CA THR A 417 -24.13 15.01 -7.35
C THR A 417 -23.81 16.30 -8.15
N GLU A 418 -24.82 17.15 -8.34
CA GLU A 418 -24.67 18.50 -8.91
C GLU A 418 -24.06 19.51 -7.90
N ASP A 419 -23.77 19.08 -6.69
CA ASP A 419 -23.19 19.95 -5.68
C ASP A 419 -21.75 20.31 -6.06
N ASN A 420 -21.49 21.56 -6.36
CA ASN A 420 -20.19 22.07 -6.76
C ASN A 420 -19.28 22.40 -5.58
N ARG A 421 -19.68 22.06 -4.36
CA ARG A 421 -18.77 22.26 -3.23
C ARG A 421 -17.61 21.31 -3.35
N ASP A 422 -16.44 21.86 -3.17
CA ASP A 422 -15.24 21.07 -3.03
C ASP A 422 -15.38 20.20 -1.77
N THR A 423 -15.33 18.89 -1.95
CA THR A 423 -15.33 17.96 -0.82
C THR A 423 -13.97 17.88 -0.15
N GLY A 424 -12.93 18.41 -0.81
CA GLY A 424 -11.56 18.28 -0.38
C GLY A 424 -10.97 16.88 -0.58
N PHE A 425 -11.74 15.93 -1.15
CA PHE A 425 -11.29 14.57 -1.45
C PHE A 425 -12.14 13.92 -2.54
N LEU A 426 -11.57 12.96 -3.25
CA LEU A 426 -12.21 12.22 -4.32
C LEU A 426 -12.96 11.00 -3.78
N GLY A 427 -12.38 10.35 -2.79
CA GLY A 427 -12.94 9.17 -2.15
C GLY A 427 -12.33 8.95 -0.76
N PHE A 428 -12.76 7.89 -0.13
CA PHE A 428 -12.13 7.32 1.05
C PHE A 428 -12.58 5.89 1.26
N ALA A 429 -11.73 5.09 1.87
CA ALA A 429 -12.05 3.73 2.24
C ALA A 429 -11.49 3.37 3.61
N ASP A 430 -11.93 2.24 4.09
CA ASP A 430 -11.48 1.64 5.33
C ASP A 430 -10.93 0.23 5.07
N ASP A 431 -9.75 -0.07 5.54
CA ASP A 431 -8.97 -1.28 5.25
C ASP A 431 -9.37 -2.47 6.13
N ASN A 432 -10.62 -2.59 6.53
CA ASN A 432 -11.02 -3.59 7.52
C ASN A 432 -11.71 -4.83 6.97
N TRP A 433 -11.69 -5.03 5.68
CA TRP A 433 -12.37 -6.17 5.08
C TRP A 433 -11.91 -7.52 5.64
N ILE A 434 -10.63 -7.63 5.99
CA ILE A 434 -10.01 -8.90 6.42
C ILE A 434 -10.32 -9.24 7.86
N ASP A 435 -10.41 -8.26 8.73
CA ASP A 435 -10.77 -8.51 10.12
C ASP A 435 -12.28 -8.65 10.31
N GLY A 436 -13.07 -8.39 9.24
CA GLY A 436 -14.52 -8.42 9.24
C GLY A 436 -15.14 -7.31 10.06
N THR A 437 -14.40 -6.27 10.40
CA THR A 437 -15.00 -5.01 10.82
C THR A 437 -15.68 -4.39 9.61
N GLN A 438 -16.64 -3.57 9.90
CA GLN A 438 -17.42 -2.98 8.87
C GLN A 438 -16.67 -1.86 8.21
N SER A 439 -16.54 -1.95 6.94
CA SER A 439 -15.97 -0.88 6.15
C SER A 439 -16.78 -0.62 4.89
N GLY A 440 -16.56 0.52 4.29
CA GLY A 440 -17.16 0.92 3.02
C GLY A 440 -16.16 1.69 2.20
N VAL A 441 -16.33 1.61 0.92
CA VAL A 441 -15.62 2.41 -0.06
C VAL A 441 -16.54 3.54 -0.48
N PHE A 442 -16.07 4.77 -0.45
CA PHE A 442 -16.84 5.94 -0.84
C PHE A 442 -16.12 6.69 -1.95
N SER A 443 -16.84 7.02 -2.99
CA SER A 443 -16.34 7.83 -4.11
C SER A 443 -17.29 8.96 -4.41
N PHE A 444 -16.76 10.10 -4.84
CA PHE A 444 -17.52 11.31 -5.07
C PHE A 444 -17.29 11.84 -6.47
N LEU A 445 -18.36 12.21 -7.16
CA LEU A 445 -18.28 12.84 -8.46
C LEU A 445 -19.21 14.06 -8.51
N SER A 446 -18.68 15.16 -8.98
CA SER A 446 -19.43 16.40 -9.19
C SER A 446 -18.91 17.13 -10.44
N PRO A 447 -19.65 18.12 -10.95
CA PRO A 447 -19.14 18.97 -12.02
C PRO A 447 -17.79 19.62 -11.70
N ALA A 448 -17.53 19.95 -10.44
CA ALA A 448 -16.26 20.52 -10.00
C ALA A 448 -15.11 19.51 -10.09
N ILE A 449 -15.31 18.31 -9.59
CA ILE A 449 -14.32 17.22 -9.67
C ILE A 449 -14.02 16.86 -11.13
N THR A 450 -15.07 16.70 -11.94
CA THR A 450 -14.92 16.41 -13.37
C THR A 450 -14.19 17.51 -14.13
N ALA A 451 -14.40 18.78 -13.75
CA ALA A 451 -13.68 19.91 -14.35
C ALA A 451 -12.18 19.91 -14.02
N LEU A 452 -11.76 19.21 -12.97
CA LEU A 452 -10.36 18.99 -12.63
C LEU A 452 -9.75 17.80 -13.39
N GLY A 453 -10.57 17.02 -14.08
CA GLY A 453 -10.13 15.88 -14.87
C GLY A 453 -10.46 14.50 -14.29
N TYR A 454 -10.98 14.43 -13.08
CA TYR A 454 -11.22 13.16 -12.39
C TYR A 454 -12.59 12.55 -12.71
N GLY A 455 -12.60 11.21 -12.84
CA GLY A 455 -13.78 10.38 -12.92
C GLY A 455 -14.00 9.54 -11.65
N LEU A 456 -14.89 8.54 -11.73
CA LEU A 456 -15.13 7.61 -10.63
C LEU A 456 -14.21 6.38 -10.67
N THR A 457 -13.84 5.92 -11.86
CA THR A 457 -13.16 4.64 -12.05
C THR A 457 -11.83 4.58 -11.29
N THR A 458 -10.96 5.55 -11.53
CA THR A 458 -9.65 5.62 -10.89
C THR A 458 -9.76 5.78 -9.39
N THR A 459 -10.67 6.62 -8.92
CA THR A 459 -10.95 6.79 -7.48
C THR A 459 -11.42 5.49 -6.84
N GLN A 460 -12.33 4.74 -7.50
CA GLN A 460 -12.80 3.48 -6.94
C GLN A 460 -11.73 2.41 -6.90
N ILE A 461 -10.85 2.31 -7.90
CA ILE A 461 -9.72 1.37 -7.89
C ILE A 461 -8.81 1.68 -6.71
N HIS A 462 -8.46 2.95 -6.52
CA HIS A 462 -7.66 3.43 -5.38
C HIS A 462 -8.29 3.06 -4.03
N GLU A 463 -9.56 3.40 -3.84
CA GLU A 463 -10.25 3.16 -2.57
C GLU A 463 -10.51 1.66 -2.30
N VAL A 464 -10.72 0.86 -3.34
CA VAL A 464 -10.76 -0.60 -3.18
C VAL A 464 -9.39 -1.14 -2.81
N GLY A 465 -8.31 -0.57 -3.35
CA GLY A 465 -6.95 -0.88 -2.92
C GLY A 465 -6.79 -0.76 -1.40
N HIS A 466 -7.22 0.34 -0.81
CA HIS A 466 -7.26 0.50 0.65
C HIS A 466 -8.12 -0.55 1.34
N HIS A 467 -9.31 -0.76 0.81
CA HIS A 467 -10.26 -1.70 1.40
C HIS A 467 -9.71 -3.13 1.47
N ILE A 468 -8.90 -3.53 0.52
CA ILE A 468 -8.23 -4.85 0.52
C ILE A 468 -6.88 -4.86 1.24
N GLY A 469 -6.46 -3.75 1.84
CA GLY A 469 -5.33 -3.68 2.78
C GLY A 469 -4.08 -2.97 2.25
N MET A 470 -4.16 -2.24 1.15
CA MET A 470 -3.03 -1.44 0.65
C MET A 470 -3.02 -0.05 1.29
N SER A 471 -1.82 0.45 1.56
CA SER A 471 -1.57 1.83 1.96
C SER A 471 -1.26 2.69 0.75
N HIS A 472 -1.24 4.01 0.94
CA HIS A 472 -0.63 4.88 -0.06
C HIS A 472 0.86 4.57 -0.21
N THR A 473 1.39 4.86 -1.37
CA THR A 473 2.83 4.74 -1.65
C THR A 473 3.68 5.72 -0.86
N HIS A 474 3.09 6.83 -0.43
CA HIS A 474 3.75 7.82 0.42
C HIS A 474 3.61 7.55 1.92
N ASP A 475 2.72 6.69 2.35
CA ASP A 475 2.61 6.28 3.76
C ASP A 475 3.75 5.32 4.13
N GLY A 476 4.19 5.34 5.38
CA GLY A 476 5.14 4.37 5.85
C GLY A 476 5.66 4.64 7.24
N TRP A 477 6.18 3.60 7.87
CA TRP A 477 6.72 3.65 9.20
C TRP A 477 8.05 2.91 9.31
N ASP A 478 9.10 3.64 9.62
CA ASP A 478 10.40 3.05 9.94
C ASP A 478 10.46 2.70 11.43
N SER A 479 10.26 1.43 11.73
CA SER A 479 10.25 0.95 13.13
C SER A 479 11.62 1.00 13.80
N GLU A 480 12.72 1.09 13.06
CA GLU A 480 14.07 1.18 13.60
C GLU A 480 14.41 2.62 14.00
N LEU A 481 14.11 3.58 13.13
CA LEU A 481 14.34 4.99 13.40
C LEU A 481 13.15 5.65 14.12
N GLN A 482 12.03 4.96 14.24
CA GLN A 482 10.76 5.49 14.80
C GLN A 482 10.26 6.71 14.01
N LEU A 483 10.48 6.70 12.70
CA LEU A 483 10.04 7.76 11.79
C LEU A 483 8.74 7.39 11.10
N ASP A 484 7.89 8.36 10.99
CA ASP A 484 6.70 8.31 10.15
C ASP A 484 7.03 8.98 8.82
N TYR A 485 6.95 8.21 7.74
CA TYR A 485 7.19 8.70 6.39
C TYR A 485 5.93 9.26 5.72
N GLY A 486 4.78 9.10 6.36
CA GLY A 486 3.54 9.60 5.81
C GLY A 486 3.45 11.13 5.81
N PRO A 487 2.46 11.70 5.11
CA PRO A 487 2.27 13.14 4.99
C PRO A 487 2.12 13.87 6.33
N GLU A 488 1.67 13.17 7.36
CA GLU A 488 1.51 13.69 8.72
C GLU A 488 2.70 13.35 9.64
N GLY A 489 3.76 12.77 9.07
CA GLY A 489 4.90 12.28 9.82
C GLY A 489 6.01 13.30 9.99
N ASP A 490 7.03 12.87 10.74
CA ASP A 490 8.22 13.66 11.01
C ASP A 490 9.24 13.63 9.86
N PHE A 491 8.92 12.96 8.75
CA PHE A 491 9.85 12.76 7.64
C PHE A 491 9.17 12.86 6.27
N TYR A 492 9.77 13.62 5.40
CA TYR A 492 9.14 14.25 4.23
C TYR A 492 9.52 13.67 2.86
N LEU A 493 9.92 12.42 2.77
CA LEU A 493 10.15 11.75 1.49
C LEU A 493 8.89 11.11 0.90
N ALA A 494 7.72 11.45 1.43
CA ALA A 494 6.44 10.91 1.01
C ALA A 494 6.25 10.93 -0.51
N TRP A 495 6.61 12.02 -1.15
CA TRP A 495 6.43 12.18 -2.59
C TRP A 495 7.29 11.25 -3.46
N ALA A 496 8.42 10.76 -2.95
CA ALA A 496 9.19 9.74 -3.67
C ALA A 496 8.38 8.44 -3.83
N GLY A 497 7.50 8.14 -2.88
CA GLY A 497 6.56 7.03 -3.00
C GLY A 497 5.55 7.21 -4.13
N ASP A 498 5.01 8.41 -4.28
CA ASP A 498 4.03 8.73 -5.31
C ASP A 498 4.61 8.76 -6.73
N GLU A 499 5.93 8.83 -6.85
CA GLU A 499 6.61 8.80 -8.15
C GLU A 499 6.84 7.36 -8.63
N THR A 500 5.76 6.62 -8.74
CA THR A 500 5.70 5.23 -9.18
C THR A 500 4.47 4.98 -10.07
N ASN A 501 4.48 3.86 -10.78
CA ASN A 501 3.31 3.39 -11.53
C ASN A 501 2.27 2.76 -10.60
N SER A 502 1.84 3.47 -9.58
CA SER A 502 0.87 2.98 -8.60
C SER A 502 -0.33 3.91 -8.50
N ILE A 503 -1.52 3.34 -8.64
CA ILE A 503 -2.77 4.05 -8.38
C ILE A 503 -2.94 4.41 -6.89
N MET A 504 -2.16 3.78 -6.00
CA MET A 504 -2.15 4.11 -4.57
C MET A 504 -1.39 5.40 -4.26
N GLY A 505 -0.78 6.03 -5.27
CA GLY A 505 -0.12 7.34 -5.16
C GLY A 505 -1.04 8.51 -5.57
N TYR A 506 -0.53 9.75 -5.42
CA TYR A 506 -1.28 10.98 -5.68
C TYR A 506 -0.75 11.78 -6.86
N THR A 507 0.00 11.15 -7.77
CA THR A 507 0.57 11.86 -8.93
C THR A 507 -0.38 12.07 -10.09
N ASP A 508 -1.54 11.44 -10.09
CA ASP A 508 -2.55 11.51 -11.15
C ASP A 508 -2.03 11.06 -12.53
N LEU A 509 -1.05 10.16 -12.56
CA LEU A 509 -0.45 9.64 -13.78
C LEU A 509 -0.70 8.15 -13.99
N ASN A 510 -1.38 7.49 -13.05
CA ASN A 510 -1.51 6.04 -13.00
C ASN A 510 -2.94 5.61 -12.75
N TRP A 511 -3.30 4.50 -13.36
CA TRP A 511 -4.57 3.82 -13.16
C TRP A 511 -4.40 2.36 -12.76
N ASP A 512 -3.15 1.90 -12.60
CA ASP A 512 -2.77 0.51 -12.37
C ASP A 512 -2.19 0.32 -10.96
N PHE A 513 -2.24 -0.90 -10.46
CA PHE A 513 -1.40 -1.30 -9.33
C PHE A 513 0.02 -1.60 -9.82
N SER A 514 1.02 -1.05 -9.16
CA SER A 514 2.41 -1.27 -9.53
C SER A 514 2.89 -2.69 -9.24
N GLN A 515 4.01 -3.09 -9.84
CA GLN A 515 4.71 -4.32 -9.48
C GLN A 515 5.04 -4.37 -7.98
N PHE A 516 5.31 -3.22 -7.37
CA PHE A 516 5.59 -3.13 -5.94
C PHE A 516 4.34 -3.38 -5.09
N ASP A 517 3.17 -2.90 -5.52
CA ASP A 517 1.89 -3.18 -4.88
C ASP A 517 1.59 -4.68 -4.94
N HIS A 518 1.77 -5.31 -6.09
CA HIS A 518 1.61 -6.77 -6.27
C HIS A 518 2.54 -7.55 -5.33
N ASP A 519 3.82 -7.18 -5.27
CA ASP A 519 4.80 -7.83 -4.40
C ASP A 519 4.43 -7.67 -2.92
N ASN A 520 4.10 -6.44 -2.52
CA ASN A 520 3.74 -6.14 -1.14
C ASN A 520 2.45 -6.83 -0.73
N PHE A 521 1.40 -6.74 -1.55
CA PHE A 521 0.13 -7.40 -1.32
C PHE A 521 0.32 -8.92 -1.11
N ASN A 522 0.96 -9.59 -2.06
CA ASN A 522 1.17 -11.04 -1.98
C ASN A 522 2.04 -11.45 -0.80
N ARG A 523 3.09 -10.70 -0.50
CA ARG A 523 3.99 -10.93 0.65
C ARG A 523 3.24 -10.83 1.97
N PHE A 524 2.47 -9.78 2.16
CA PHE A 524 1.72 -9.55 3.40
C PHE A 524 0.56 -10.53 3.57
N HIS A 525 -0.15 -10.84 2.49
CA HIS A 525 -1.21 -11.84 2.55
C HIS A 525 -0.67 -13.24 2.81
N ALA A 526 0.49 -13.61 2.24
CA ALA A 526 1.15 -14.87 2.59
C ALA A 526 1.47 -14.94 4.09
N ALA A 527 2.03 -13.87 4.66
CA ALA A 527 2.29 -13.78 6.09
C ALA A 527 1.00 -13.88 6.91
N GLY A 528 -0.06 -13.19 6.50
CA GLY A 528 -1.38 -13.21 7.13
C GLY A 528 -2.00 -14.61 7.16
N TYR A 529 -1.99 -15.32 6.04
CA TYR A 529 -2.48 -16.71 5.99
C TYR A 529 -1.71 -17.64 6.92
N ILE A 530 -0.38 -17.49 7.02
CA ILE A 530 0.45 -18.30 7.91
C ILE A 530 0.12 -17.99 9.38
N ILE A 531 -0.03 -16.73 9.74
CA ILE A 531 -0.39 -16.32 11.11
C ILE A 531 -1.77 -16.85 11.49
N ASN A 532 -2.74 -16.73 10.60
CA ASN A 532 -4.08 -17.26 10.80
C ASN A 532 -4.08 -18.78 10.92
N SER A 533 -3.27 -19.45 10.11
CA SER A 533 -3.07 -20.91 10.21
C SER A 533 -2.51 -21.30 11.57
N ASN A 534 -1.55 -20.54 12.12
CA ASN A 534 -0.99 -20.82 13.45
C ASN A 534 -2.06 -20.66 14.55
N ALA A 535 -2.91 -19.63 14.46
CA ALA A 535 -3.97 -19.40 15.45
C ALA A 535 -5.01 -20.53 15.43
N ILE A 536 -5.50 -20.91 14.25
CA ILE A 536 -6.48 -21.99 14.12
C ILE A 536 -5.86 -23.36 14.51
N ALA A 537 -4.61 -23.59 14.16
CA ALA A 537 -3.92 -24.82 14.55
C ALA A 537 -3.82 -24.96 16.07
N ALA A 538 -3.62 -23.86 16.80
CA ALA A 538 -3.65 -23.88 18.26
C ALA A 538 -5.02 -24.30 18.80
N ASP A 539 -6.11 -23.75 18.25
CA ASP A 539 -7.48 -24.12 18.64
C ASP A 539 -7.76 -25.61 18.35
N VAL A 540 -7.31 -26.11 17.19
CA VAL A 540 -7.43 -27.55 16.84
C VAL A 540 -6.70 -28.42 17.84
N LEU A 541 -5.46 -28.09 18.19
CA LEU A 541 -4.66 -28.88 19.14
C LEU A 541 -5.21 -28.84 20.56
N ALA A 542 -5.91 -27.77 20.93
CA ALA A 542 -6.61 -27.67 22.21
C ALA A 542 -7.94 -28.46 22.26
N SER A 543 -8.47 -28.90 21.11
CA SER A 543 -9.71 -29.65 21.02
C SER A 543 -9.55 -31.08 21.56
N PRO A 544 -10.57 -31.62 22.25
CA PRO A 544 -10.59 -33.04 22.63
C PRO A 544 -10.45 -33.99 21.44
N ASN A 545 -10.82 -33.56 20.24
CA ASN A 545 -10.75 -34.32 19.00
C ASN A 545 -9.54 -33.98 18.12
N ALA A 546 -8.51 -33.36 18.67
CA ALA A 546 -7.32 -32.91 17.95
C ALA A 546 -6.74 -33.99 16.98
N GLY A 547 -6.80 -35.25 17.39
CA GLY A 547 -6.30 -36.36 16.60
C GLY A 547 -6.93 -36.49 15.21
N ALA A 548 -8.19 -36.10 15.05
CA ALA A 548 -8.90 -36.13 13.77
C ALA A 548 -8.32 -35.13 12.76
N GLY A 549 -7.78 -33.99 13.22
CA GLY A 549 -7.23 -32.92 12.37
C GLY A 549 -5.73 -33.03 12.08
N LEU A 550 -5.00 -33.95 12.73
CA LEU A 550 -3.53 -33.99 12.65
C LEU A 550 -2.98 -34.22 11.26
N ALA A 551 -3.64 -35.03 10.44
CA ALA A 551 -3.17 -35.27 9.07
C ALA A 551 -3.22 -34.01 8.23
N SER A 552 -4.30 -33.23 8.36
CA SER A 552 -4.46 -31.94 7.67
C SER A 552 -3.49 -30.89 8.19
N LEU A 553 -3.22 -30.84 9.51
CA LEU A 553 -2.20 -29.95 10.07
C LEU A 553 -0.79 -30.28 9.58
N ASN A 554 -0.44 -31.56 9.46
CA ASN A 554 0.86 -31.97 8.92
C ASN A 554 1.00 -31.59 7.44
N ALA A 555 -0.07 -31.72 6.65
CA ALA A 555 -0.07 -31.26 5.27
C ALA A 555 0.07 -29.73 5.18
N ALA A 556 -0.59 -28.98 6.05
CA ALA A 556 -0.45 -27.53 6.15
C ALA A 556 0.98 -27.11 6.52
N ASP A 557 1.64 -27.83 7.45
CA ASP A 557 3.03 -27.58 7.84
C ASP A 557 3.98 -27.65 6.64
N VAL A 558 3.78 -28.65 5.76
CA VAL A 558 4.56 -28.76 4.51
C VAL A 558 4.34 -27.55 3.61
N ARG A 559 3.09 -27.12 3.43
CA ARG A 559 2.77 -25.96 2.59
C ARG A 559 3.39 -24.66 3.12
N VAL A 560 3.34 -24.44 4.44
CA VAL A 560 4.03 -23.28 5.06
C VAL A 560 5.53 -23.33 4.76
N GLY A 561 6.15 -24.51 4.77
CA GLY A 561 7.55 -24.68 4.39
C GLY A 561 7.82 -24.27 2.93
N VAL A 562 6.93 -24.65 2.01
CA VAL A 562 7.04 -24.27 0.59
C VAL A 562 6.86 -22.75 0.44
N ALA A 563 5.83 -22.16 1.10
CA ALA A 563 5.61 -20.72 1.07
C ALA A 563 6.85 -19.94 1.53
N LYS A 564 7.50 -20.37 2.62
CA LYS A 564 8.74 -19.75 3.11
C LYS A 564 9.88 -19.80 2.08
N ASN A 565 10.01 -20.93 1.38
CA ASN A 565 11.04 -21.06 0.35
C ASN A 565 10.77 -20.17 -0.86
N ARG A 566 9.50 -20.04 -1.25
CA ARG A 566 9.08 -19.15 -2.34
C ARG A 566 9.30 -17.67 -2.00
N LEU A 567 8.95 -17.24 -0.76
CA LEU A 567 9.29 -15.90 -0.27
C LEU A 567 10.79 -15.62 -0.38
N GLY A 568 11.64 -16.55 0.06
CA GLY A 568 13.09 -16.42 -0.06
C GLY A 568 13.61 -16.40 -1.51
N ALA A 569 12.81 -16.87 -2.46
CA ALA A 569 13.12 -16.84 -3.88
C ALA A 569 12.48 -15.65 -4.63
N HIS A 570 11.78 -14.76 -3.93
CA HIS A 570 11.02 -13.63 -4.48
C HIS A 570 9.85 -14.04 -5.39
N ASP A 571 9.36 -15.26 -5.23
CA ASP A 571 8.13 -15.74 -5.85
C ASP A 571 6.96 -15.46 -4.90
N TYR A 572 6.52 -14.21 -4.87
CA TYR A 572 5.52 -13.74 -3.91
C TYR A 572 4.12 -14.28 -4.21
N VAL A 573 3.73 -14.33 -5.48
CA VAL A 573 2.46 -14.93 -5.92
C VAL A 573 2.42 -16.40 -5.51
N GLY A 574 3.45 -17.16 -5.82
CA GLY A 574 3.52 -18.56 -5.42
C GLY A 574 3.57 -18.75 -3.90
N ALA A 575 4.22 -17.85 -3.16
CA ALA A 575 4.22 -17.87 -1.71
C ALA A 575 2.82 -17.64 -1.12
N PHE A 576 2.08 -16.68 -1.65
CA PHE A 576 0.69 -16.40 -1.31
C PHE A 576 -0.19 -17.64 -1.53
N GLU A 577 -0.11 -18.25 -2.71
CA GLU A 577 -0.91 -19.45 -3.05
C GLU A 577 -0.65 -20.60 -2.07
N GLU A 578 0.62 -20.90 -1.79
CA GLU A 578 0.98 -21.98 -0.85
C GLU A 578 0.53 -21.67 0.59
N ALA A 579 0.64 -20.43 1.02
CA ALA A 579 0.14 -19.98 2.33
C ALA A 579 -1.38 -20.11 2.42
N ARG A 580 -2.11 -19.74 1.36
CA ARG A 580 -3.56 -19.92 1.24
C ARG A 580 -3.95 -21.41 1.30
N GLN A 581 -3.25 -22.27 0.58
CA GLN A 581 -3.48 -23.72 0.64
C GLN A 581 -3.23 -24.27 2.04
N ALA A 582 -2.19 -23.82 2.74
CA ALA A 582 -1.95 -24.17 4.13
C ALA A 582 -3.14 -23.78 5.02
N TYR A 583 -3.64 -22.57 4.86
CA TYR A 583 -4.81 -22.07 5.59
C TYR A 583 -6.06 -22.92 5.35
N LEU A 584 -6.36 -23.29 4.10
CA LEU A 584 -7.49 -24.16 3.77
C LEU A 584 -7.38 -25.56 4.40
N LEU A 585 -6.16 -26.10 4.45
CA LEU A 585 -5.89 -27.37 5.14
C LEU A 585 -6.10 -27.24 6.65
N VAL A 586 -5.70 -26.14 7.26
CA VAL A 586 -5.94 -25.86 8.68
C VAL A 586 -7.42 -25.69 8.97
N ARG A 587 -8.18 -25.02 8.11
CA ARG A 587 -9.65 -24.98 8.20
C ARG A 587 -10.27 -26.38 8.12
N THR A 588 -9.76 -27.23 7.25
CA THR A 588 -10.17 -28.64 7.15
C THR A 588 -9.89 -29.38 8.46
N ALA A 589 -8.70 -29.19 9.05
CA ALA A 589 -8.36 -29.77 10.33
C ALA A 589 -9.30 -29.31 11.46
N ALA A 590 -9.65 -28.02 11.46
CA ALA A 590 -10.61 -27.46 12.41
C ALA A 590 -11.99 -28.11 12.29
N SER A 591 -12.49 -28.26 11.07
CA SER A 591 -13.75 -28.97 10.80
C SER A 591 -13.72 -30.43 11.30
N GLN A 592 -12.64 -31.15 11.01
CA GLN A 592 -12.44 -32.53 11.46
C GLN A 592 -12.38 -32.66 12.99
N ALA A 593 -11.80 -31.68 13.65
CA ALA A 593 -11.70 -31.63 15.12
C ALA A 593 -12.93 -31.05 15.80
N GLY A 594 -13.94 -30.63 15.03
CA GLY A 594 -15.15 -29.97 15.55
C GLY A 594 -14.89 -28.57 16.14
N VAL A 595 -13.84 -27.90 15.68
CA VAL A 595 -13.51 -26.52 16.05
C VAL A 595 -14.24 -25.56 15.11
N PRO A 596 -15.10 -24.68 15.60
CA PRO A 596 -15.77 -23.71 14.74
C PRO A 596 -14.76 -22.67 14.26
N VAL A 597 -14.56 -22.59 12.96
CA VAL A 597 -13.91 -21.47 12.30
C VAL A 597 -15.04 -20.59 11.80
N THR A 598 -15.18 -19.41 12.37
CA THR A 598 -16.20 -18.45 11.92
C THR A 598 -15.84 -18.06 10.50
N ALA A 599 -16.75 -18.29 9.57
CA ALA A 599 -16.64 -17.72 8.23
C ALA A 599 -16.50 -16.19 8.35
N SER A 600 -15.84 -15.60 7.37
CA SER A 600 -15.86 -14.16 7.19
C SER A 600 -17.31 -13.68 7.36
N ASN A 601 -17.54 -12.88 8.36
CA ASN A 601 -18.78 -12.15 8.41
C ASN A 601 -18.61 -11.01 7.43
N ASN A 602 -19.34 -11.05 6.38
CA ASN A 602 -19.56 -9.84 5.68
C ASN A 602 -19.96 -8.80 6.73
N GLY A 603 -19.34 -7.67 6.70
CA GLY A 603 -19.25 -6.64 7.71
C GLY A 603 -20.49 -6.21 8.48
N TRP A 604 -21.70 -6.56 8.03
CA TRP A 604 -22.96 -6.16 8.65
C TRP A 604 -23.13 -6.58 10.11
N THR A 605 -22.48 -7.64 10.51
CA THR A 605 -22.49 -8.10 11.90
C THR A 605 -21.75 -7.19 12.85
N VAL A 606 -21.04 -6.20 12.33
CA VAL A 606 -20.25 -5.25 13.12
C VAL A 606 -20.98 -3.92 13.35
N LEU A 607 -22.14 -3.72 12.69
CA LEU A 607 -23.01 -2.57 12.99
C LEU A 607 -23.17 -2.28 14.49
N PRO A 608 -23.39 -3.28 15.35
CA PRO A 608 -23.41 -3.06 16.80
C PRO A 608 -22.10 -2.50 17.35
N ALA A 609 -20.97 -2.82 16.74
CA ALA A 609 -19.68 -2.32 17.17
C ALA A 609 -19.48 -0.84 16.82
N ILE A 610 -20.08 -0.37 15.72
CA ILE A 610 -20.10 1.05 15.37
C ILE A 610 -21.04 1.83 16.29
N HIS A 611 -22.13 1.23 16.71
CA HIS A 611 -23.11 1.83 17.62
C HIS A 611 -22.72 1.81 19.09
N GLY A 612 -21.77 1.01 19.46
CA GLY A 612 -21.36 0.76 20.80
C GLY A 612 -19.88 0.48 20.88
N LYS A 613 -19.57 -0.54 21.63
CA LYS A 613 -18.21 -1.01 21.81
C LYS A 613 -18.04 -2.31 21.06
N GLY A 614 -16.98 -2.39 20.27
CA GLY A 614 -16.63 -3.63 19.57
C GLY A 614 -16.27 -4.76 20.54
N PRO A 615 -15.87 -5.93 20.02
CA PRO A 615 -15.53 -7.12 20.82
C PRO A 615 -14.55 -6.84 21.94
N ASN A 616 -13.69 -5.83 21.78
CA ASN A 616 -12.70 -5.40 22.77
C ASN A 616 -13.14 -4.19 23.58
N ASN A 617 -14.45 -3.95 23.68
CA ASN A 617 -15.02 -2.80 24.38
C ASN A 617 -14.62 -1.43 23.79
N ARG A 618 -14.20 -1.39 22.53
CA ARG A 618 -13.79 -0.19 21.78
C ARG A 618 -14.87 0.22 20.81
N THR A 619 -15.00 1.52 20.63
CA THR A 619 -15.84 2.09 19.58
C THR A 619 -14.99 2.13 18.32
N TYR A 620 -15.45 1.48 17.28
CA TYR A 620 -14.82 1.54 15.99
C TYR A 620 -15.35 2.78 15.27
N SER A 621 -14.49 3.72 15.04
CA SER A 621 -14.79 4.89 14.24
C SER A 621 -13.55 5.29 13.46
N TYR A 622 -13.76 5.98 12.38
CA TYR A 622 -12.67 6.54 11.59
C TYR A 622 -11.77 7.46 12.45
N VAL A 623 -12.39 8.25 13.33
CA VAL A 623 -11.66 9.14 14.27
C VAL A 623 -10.80 8.35 15.26
N ASP A 624 -11.23 7.16 15.65
CA ASP A 624 -10.44 6.33 16.56
C ASP A 624 -9.16 5.82 15.88
N ARG A 625 -9.17 5.70 14.55
CA ARG A 625 -8.04 5.24 13.77
C ARG A 625 -7.01 6.34 13.54
N TYR A 626 -7.46 7.55 13.20
CA TYR A 626 -6.59 8.65 12.82
C TYR A 626 -6.47 9.74 13.87
N GLY A 627 -7.24 9.66 14.95
CA GLY A 627 -7.31 10.66 16.00
C GLY A 627 -8.23 11.85 15.66
N PRO A 628 -8.74 12.56 16.65
CA PRO A 628 -9.58 13.73 16.40
C PRO A 628 -8.75 14.84 15.77
N GLY A 629 -9.19 15.31 14.61
CA GLY A 629 -8.57 16.44 13.91
C GLY A 629 -7.47 16.09 12.91
N THR A 630 -7.14 14.82 12.73
CA THR A 630 -6.27 14.43 11.62
C THR A 630 -7.07 14.51 10.32
N LYS A 631 -6.75 15.49 9.50
CA LYS A 631 -7.14 15.49 8.09
C LYS A 631 -6.10 14.68 7.36
N ARG A 632 -6.52 13.69 6.62
CA ARG A 632 -5.65 13.05 5.64
C ARG A 632 -5.64 13.90 4.38
N SER A 633 -4.55 13.84 3.66
CA SER A 633 -4.42 14.47 2.34
C SER A 633 -5.38 13.89 1.30
N ASP A 634 -5.92 12.70 1.57
CA ASP A 634 -6.94 12.01 0.79
C ASP A 634 -8.38 12.35 1.23
N GLN A 635 -8.53 13.31 2.13
CA GLN A 635 -9.83 13.82 2.58
C GLN A 635 -10.10 15.20 2.03
#